data_5b539ccf83d05847c000e838bbdb9479
#
_entry.id   5b539ccf83d05847c000e838bbdb9479
#
_cell.length_a   1.000
_cell.length_b   1.000
_cell.length_c   1.000
_cell.angle_alpha   90.00
_cell.angle_beta   90.00
_cell.angle_gamma   90.00
#
_symmetry.space_group_name_H-M   'P 1'
#
loop_
_entity.id
_entity.type
_entity.pdbx_description
1 polymer ?
#
loop_
_entity_poly.entity_id
_entity_poly.type
_entity_poly.pdbx_seq_one_letter_code
_entity_poly.pdbx_strand_id
1 'polypeptide(L)'
;MGASQTRSEHKYQELADKTGCNFTGRQDYNTSERFQQLSGNXRDCSRENLDSIPALANNPIRNQIIEAFFDKRNQHQNEVGSFNEIGFEQFLMVMSHFRPPTLKTTEEEKEALRKEKLRFLFNMHDTDNDGTITLVEYRKVVEELLSKSGDIGQEAAKAIADAAMLEVASTNVPDMAPDDFYEGITFEHFEQILKGLEMESRMHIRFLDVNTTTMRCGKSTS
;
A
#
# COMPACT_ATOMS: atom_id res chain seq x y z
N MET A 1 33.24 19.47 -1.04
CA MET A 1 31.90 18.95 -1.34
C MET A 1 31.61 17.55 -0.75
N GLY A 2 32.55 16.88 -0.11
CA GLY A 2 32.41 15.51 0.40
C GLY A 2 31.72 15.35 1.76
N ALA A 3 31.90 16.30 2.68
CA ALA A 3 31.50 16.13 4.09
C ALA A 3 29.98 16.23 4.32
N SER A 4 29.26 16.95 3.48
CA SER A 4 27.80 17.09 3.59
C SER A 4 27.08 15.86 3.06
N GLN A 5 27.60 15.24 2.00
CA GLN A 5 27.05 14.02 1.41
C GLN A 5 27.21 12.82 2.34
N THR A 6 28.37 12.65 2.96
CA THR A 6 28.62 11.54 3.91
C THR A 6 27.74 11.61 5.15
N ARG A 7 27.47 12.83 5.65
CA ARG A 7 26.57 13.01 6.82
C ARG A 7 25.13 12.67 6.49
N SER A 8 24.68 13.01 5.29
CA SER A 8 23.33 12.67 4.81
C SER A 8 23.18 11.14 4.64
N GLU A 9 24.18 10.50 4.01
CA GLU A 9 24.19 9.05 3.78
C GLU A 9 24.13 8.27 5.10
N HIS A 10 24.89 8.72 6.12
CA HIS A 10 24.89 8.07 7.46
C HIS A 10 23.50 8.18 8.11
N LYS A 11 22.86 9.34 8.01
CA LYS A 11 21.51 9.57 8.56
C LYS A 11 20.46 8.65 7.88
N TYR A 12 20.57 8.47 6.56
CA TYR A 12 19.67 7.58 5.82
C TYR A 12 19.90 6.10 6.17
N GLN A 13 21.15 5.72 6.40
CA GLN A 13 21.47 4.35 6.84
C GLN A 13 20.89 4.07 8.23
N GLU A 14 21.03 5.00 9.17
CA GLU A 14 20.40 4.89 10.51
C GLU A 14 18.87 4.76 10.39
N LEU A 15 18.26 5.51 9.49
CA LEU A 15 16.83 5.46 9.26
C LEU A 15 16.40 4.11 8.66
N ALA A 16 17.16 3.61 7.69
CA ALA A 16 16.95 2.31 7.07
C ALA A 16 17.03 1.18 8.10
N ASP A 17 18.03 1.25 8.97
CA ASP A 17 18.22 0.28 10.05
C ASP A 17 17.06 0.32 11.06
N LYS A 18 16.55 1.50 11.39
CA LYS A 18 15.41 1.69 12.30
C LYS A 18 14.10 1.20 11.72
N THR A 19 13.88 1.44 10.43
CA THR A 19 12.62 1.10 9.76
C THR A 19 12.60 -0.31 9.17
N GLY A 20 13.73 -1.01 9.22
CA GLY A 20 13.90 -2.29 8.53
C GLY A 20 13.89 -2.15 7.01
N CYS A 21 13.92 -0.92 6.50
CA CYS A 21 13.87 -0.62 5.08
C CYS A 21 15.27 -0.65 4.49
N ASN A 22 15.67 -1.77 3.93
CA ASN A 22 16.98 -1.93 3.27
C ASN A 22 17.00 -1.21 1.92
N PHE A 23 16.99 0.12 1.95
CA PHE A 23 17.20 0.93 0.76
C PHE A 23 18.71 1.11 0.53
N THR A 24 19.12 1.18 -0.71
CA THR A 24 20.49 1.63 -1.04
C THR A 24 20.54 3.15 -0.86
N GLY A 25 21.65 3.69 -0.42
CA GLY A 25 21.81 5.13 -0.15
C GLY A 25 21.35 6.05 -1.29
N ARG A 26 21.46 5.59 -2.54
CA ARG A 26 20.99 6.35 -3.72
C ARG A 26 19.45 6.37 -3.81
N GLN A 27 18.80 5.27 -3.43
CA GLN A 27 17.33 5.18 -3.41
C GLN A 27 16.75 6.07 -2.31
N ASP A 28 17.40 6.09 -1.15
CA ASP A 28 17.01 6.95 -0.03
C ASP A 28 17.11 8.42 -0.40
N TYR A 29 18.18 8.78 -1.09
CA TYR A 29 18.40 10.16 -1.56
C TYR A 29 17.28 10.58 -2.52
N ASN A 30 16.97 9.77 -3.52
CA ASN A 30 15.89 10.06 -4.48
C ASN A 30 14.54 10.16 -3.79
N THR A 31 14.25 9.25 -2.85
CA THR A 31 13.00 9.25 -2.07
C THR A 31 12.91 10.50 -1.19
N SER A 32 14.04 10.89 -0.58
CA SER A 32 14.13 12.12 0.23
C SER A 32 13.87 13.39 -0.62
N GLU A 33 14.48 13.49 -1.81
CA GLU A 33 14.21 14.59 -2.74
C GLU A 33 12.72 14.67 -3.10
N ARG A 34 12.12 13.53 -3.41
CA ARG A 34 10.69 13.47 -3.75
C ARG A 34 9.81 13.87 -2.58
N PHE A 35 10.15 13.40 -1.39
CA PHE A 35 9.43 13.81 -0.17
C PHE A 35 9.50 15.33 0.04
N GLN A 36 10.69 15.92 -0.13
CA GLN A 36 10.89 17.37 -0.01
C GLN A 36 10.05 18.14 -1.03
N GLN A 37 9.99 17.66 -2.26
CA GLN A 37 9.16 18.27 -3.31
C GLN A 37 7.67 18.20 -2.93
N LEU A 38 7.22 17.06 -2.42
CA LEU A 38 5.82 16.85 -2.00
C LEU A 38 5.45 17.74 -0.82
N SER A 39 6.30 17.78 0.21
CA SER A 39 6.04 18.56 1.42
C SER A 39 6.24 20.07 1.22
N GLY A 40 6.71 20.51 0.05
CA GLY A 40 7.06 21.91 -0.20
C GLY A 40 8.22 22.38 0.66
N ASN A 41 9.17 21.48 0.94
CA ASN A 41 10.30 21.67 1.86
C ASN A 41 9.91 21.81 3.34
N UNK A 42 8.74 21.43 3.61
CA UNK A 42 8.40 21.35 4.84
C UNK A 42 8.95 20.19 5.43
N ARG A 43 8.75 20.09 6.71
CA ARG A 43 9.21 18.93 7.47
C ARG A 43 8.28 17.73 7.31
N ASP A 44 7.00 18.00 7.23
CA ASP A 44 5.94 16.99 7.21
C ASP A 44 5.09 17.17 5.94
N CYS A 45 4.41 16.11 5.56
CA CYS A 45 3.57 16.01 4.37
C CYS A 45 2.12 15.79 4.81
N SER A 46 1.21 16.58 4.27
CA SER A 46 -0.23 16.46 4.52
C SER A 46 -0.92 15.66 3.41
N ARG A 47 -2.22 15.37 3.60
CA ARG A 47 -3.06 14.73 2.57
C ARG A 47 -3.12 15.58 1.30
N GLU A 48 -3.22 16.89 1.43
CA GLU A 48 -3.28 17.83 0.31
C GLU A 48 -2.00 17.77 -0.54
N ASN A 49 -0.86 17.55 0.11
CA ASN A 49 0.41 17.37 -0.61
C ASN A 49 0.36 16.12 -1.49
N LEU A 50 -0.11 14.98 -0.96
CA LEU A 50 -0.25 13.75 -1.73
C LEU A 50 -1.34 13.88 -2.80
N ASP A 51 -2.43 14.58 -2.49
CA ASP A 51 -3.54 14.83 -3.41
C ASP A 51 -3.09 15.64 -4.63
N SER A 52 -2.07 16.47 -4.48
CA SER A 52 -1.51 17.26 -5.57
C SER A 52 -0.71 16.44 -6.60
N ILE A 53 -0.46 15.14 -6.36
CA ILE A 53 0.34 14.28 -7.26
C ILE A 53 -0.43 14.05 -8.58
N PRO A 54 0.09 14.54 -9.73
CA PRO A 54 -0.65 14.41 -11.01
C PRO A 54 -0.92 12.96 -11.40
N ALA A 55 -0.01 12.05 -11.07
CA ALA A 55 -0.16 10.62 -11.39
C ALA A 55 -1.33 9.96 -10.65
N LEU A 56 -1.76 10.52 -9.51
CA LEU A 56 -2.91 10.02 -8.75
C LEU A 56 -4.23 10.65 -9.20
N ALA A 57 -4.20 11.78 -9.90
CA ALA A 57 -5.40 12.57 -10.25
C ALA A 57 -6.48 11.74 -10.95
N ASN A 58 -6.07 10.78 -11.79
CA ASN A 58 -6.98 9.93 -12.55
C ASN A 58 -7.14 8.52 -11.96
N ASN A 59 -6.56 8.26 -10.79
CA ASN A 59 -6.67 6.95 -10.15
C ASN A 59 -8.02 6.86 -9.41
N PRO A 60 -8.88 5.88 -9.73
CA PRO A 60 -10.20 5.79 -9.08
C PRO A 60 -10.13 5.56 -7.56
N ILE A 61 -9.09 4.86 -7.08
CA ILE A 61 -8.88 4.61 -5.64
C ILE A 61 -7.86 5.59 -5.02
N ARG A 62 -7.73 6.79 -5.58
CA ARG A 62 -6.81 7.84 -5.11
C ARG A 62 -6.93 8.10 -3.61
N ASN A 63 -8.16 8.24 -3.13
CA ASN A 63 -8.41 8.56 -1.72
C ASN A 63 -7.91 7.44 -0.80
N GLN A 64 -8.18 6.18 -1.14
CA GLN A 64 -7.71 5.03 -0.37
C GLN A 64 -6.18 4.96 -0.35
N ILE A 65 -5.53 5.24 -1.48
CA ILE A 65 -4.07 5.28 -1.57
C ILE A 65 -3.53 6.36 -0.63
N ILE A 66 -4.11 7.57 -0.67
CA ILE A 66 -3.67 8.68 0.18
C ILE A 66 -3.86 8.31 1.67
N GLU A 67 -5.05 7.84 2.05
CA GLU A 67 -5.33 7.47 3.45
C GLU A 67 -4.38 6.37 3.96
N ALA A 68 -3.99 5.43 3.10
CA ALA A 68 -3.05 4.36 3.46
C ALA A 68 -1.68 4.90 3.91
N PHE A 69 -1.26 6.07 3.42
CA PHE A 69 -0.01 6.72 3.87
C PHE A 69 -0.12 7.23 5.31
N PHE A 70 -1.32 7.58 5.76
CA PHE A 70 -1.56 8.16 7.09
C PHE A 70 -2.05 7.14 8.10
N ASP A 71 -2.39 5.93 7.67
CA ASP A 71 -2.88 4.84 8.53
C ASP A 71 -1.73 4.30 9.40
N LYS A 72 -1.88 4.39 10.72
CA LYS A 72 -0.88 3.94 11.71
C LYS A 72 -0.58 2.45 11.61
N ARG A 73 -1.55 1.64 11.19
CA ARG A 73 -1.37 0.18 11.00
C ARG A 73 -0.29 -0.12 9.95
N ASN A 74 -0.09 0.78 8.99
CA ASN A 74 0.89 0.63 7.90
C ASN A 74 2.29 1.14 8.30
N GLN A 75 2.44 1.62 9.55
CA GLN A 75 3.68 2.21 10.06
C GLN A 75 4.41 1.29 11.05
N HIS A 76 4.14 -0.01 11.03
CA HIS A 76 4.67 -1.01 11.99
C HIS A 76 4.36 -0.65 13.45
N GLN A 77 3.42 0.24 13.67
CA GLN A 77 2.88 0.54 14.99
C GLN A 77 1.57 -0.24 15.09
N ASN A 78 1.47 -1.17 16.02
CA ASN A 78 0.24 -1.94 16.26
C ASN A 78 -0.84 -1.02 16.88
N GLU A 79 -1.00 0.16 16.31
CA GLU A 79 -1.94 1.19 16.76
C GLU A 79 -2.99 1.45 15.68
N VAL A 80 -4.21 1.53 16.10
CA VAL A 80 -5.34 1.96 15.26
C VAL A 80 -5.37 3.48 15.23
N GLY A 81 -5.70 4.05 14.08
CA GLY A 81 -5.83 5.48 13.91
C GLY A 81 -5.05 6.02 12.72
N SER A 82 -5.06 7.32 12.60
CA SER A 82 -4.45 8.01 11.47
C SER A 82 -3.61 9.19 11.95
N PHE A 83 -2.53 9.45 11.23
CA PHE A 83 -1.73 10.67 11.42
C PHE A 83 -2.41 11.85 10.70
N ASN A 84 -2.28 13.04 11.26
CA ASN A 84 -2.68 14.28 10.56
C ASN A 84 -1.68 14.65 9.48
N GLU A 85 -0.40 14.50 9.79
CA GLU A 85 0.72 14.73 8.89
C GLU A 85 1.75 13.61 9.09
N ILE A 86 2.54 13.31 8.06
CA ILE A 86 3.60 12.29 8.12
C ILE A 86 4.95 12.91 7.80
N GLY A 87 5.96 12.54 8.56
CA GLY A 87 7.34 12.90 8.30
C GLY A 87 7.98 11.95 7.28
N PHE A 88 9.24 12.23 6.96
CA PHE A 88 9.99 11.41 6.00
C PHE A 88 10.08 9.93 6.42
N GLU A 89 10.24 9.66 7.70
CA GLU A 89 10.33 8.29 8.23
C GLU A 89 9.06 7.48 7.93
N GLN A 90 7.89 8.04 8.23
CA GLN A 90 6.61 7.41 7.95
C GLN A 90 6.39 7.22 6.44
N PHE A 91 6.73 8.25 5.66
CA PHE A 91 6.64 8.18 4.19
C PHE A 91 7.50 7.04 3.65
N LEU A 92 8.74 6.94 4.11
CA LEU A 92 9.68 5.90 3.69
C LEU A 92 9.17 4.49 4.06
N MET A 93 8.57 4.35 5.24
CA MET A 93 7.99 3.11 5.73
C MET A 93 6.86 2.61 4.81
N VAL A 94 5.95 3.51 4.42
CA VAL A 94 4.88 3.16 3.48
C VAL A 94 5.46 2.79 2.11
N MET A 95 6.45 3.57 1.63
CA MET A 95 7.11 3.27 0.35
C MET A 95 7.79 1.89 0.33
N SER A 96 8.22 1.38 1.49
CA SER A 96 8.85 0.06 1.57
C SER A 96 7.89 -1.08 1.18
N HIS A 97 6.58 -0.93 1.42
CA HIS A 97 5.58 -1.94 1.04
C HIS A 97 5.50 -2.13 -0.49
N PHE A 98 6.00 -1.19 -1.29
CA PHE A 98 5.92 -1.24 -2.75
C PHE A 98 7.20 -1.77 -3.40
N ARG A 99 8.15 -2.27 -2.62
CA ARG A 99 9.43 -2.77 -3.14
C ARG A 99 9.29 -4.20 -3.66
N PRO A 100 9.89 -4.50 -4.82
CA PRO A 100 9.90 -5.88 -5.32
C PRO A 100 10.95 -6.71 -4.57
N PRO A 101 10.81 -8.04 -4.55
CA PRO A 101 11.87 -8.91 -4.06
C PRO A 101 13.11 -8.78 -4.95
N THR A 102 14.28 -9.09 -4.40
CA THR A 102 15.55 -9.10 -5.11
C THR A 102 15.89 -10.54 -5.54
N LEU A 103 16.93 -10.68 -6.34
CA LEU A 103 17.42 -12.01 -6.75
C LEU A 103 17.97 -12.84 -5.57
N LYS A 104 18.27 -12.19 -4.45
CA LYS A 104 18.82 -12.84 -3.25
C LYS A 104 17.74 -13.17 -2.20
N THR A 105 16.52 -12.71 -2.42
CA THR A 105 15.39 -12.91 -1.48
C THR A 105 15.03 -14.39 -1.44
N THR A 106 15.04 -14.99 -0.26
CA THR A 106 14.65 -16.40 -0.06
C THR A 106 13.14 -16.57 -0.24
N GLU A 107 12.68 -17.80 -0.36
CA GLU A 107 11.23 -18.08 -0.51
C GLU A 107 10.47 -17.67 0.76
N GLU A 108 11.05 -17.88 1.94
CA GLU A 108 10.47 -17.45 3.21
C GLU A 108 10.35 -15.92 3.28
N GLU A 109 11.37 -15.22 2.82
CA GLU A 109 11.38 -13.75 2.77
C GLU A 109 10.37 -13.23 1.75
N LYS A 110 10.19 -13.91 0.61
CA LYS A 110 9.17 -13.56 -0.38
C LYS A 110 7.76 -13.71 0.19
N GLU A 111 7.52 -14.81 0.90
CA GLU A 111 6.22 -15.05 1.53
C GLU A 111 5.94 -14.00 2.63
N ALA A 112 6.94 -13.65 3.45
CA ALA A 112 6.80 -12.59 4.44
C ALA A 112 6.48 -11.24 3.77
N LEU A 113 7.22 -10.90 2.71
CA LEU A 113 7.00 -9.68 1.92
C LEU A 113 5.61 -9.66 1.28
N ARG A 114 5.19 -10.81 0.74
CA ARG A 114 3.85 -11.00 0.19
C ARG A 114 2.78 -10.70 1.25
N LYS A 115 2.94 -11.27 2.43
CA LYS A 115 1.99 -11.10 3.54
C LYS A 115 1.92 -9.65 4.02
N GLU A 116 3.07 -8.97 4.11
CA GLU A 116 3.12 -7.53 4.43
C GLU A 116 2.37 -6.68 3.41
N LYS A 117 2.57 -6.95 2.12
CA LYS A 117 1.88 -6.23 1.03
C LYS A 117 0.38 -6.49 1.06
N LEU A 118 -0.03 -7.74 1.28
CA LEU A 118 -1.44 -8.09 1.40
C LEU A 118 -2.08 -7.41 2.61
N ARG A 119 -1.36 -7.33 3.73
CA ARG A 119 -1.84 -6.62 4.92
C ARG A 119 -2.03 -5.12 4.64
N PHE A 120 -1.09 -4.51 3.93
CA PHE A 120 -1.22 -3.11 3.50
C PHE A 120 -2.48 -2.89 2.65
N LEU A 121 -2.72 -3.77 1.67
CA LEU A 121 -3.90 -3.69 0.81
C LEU A 121 -5.19 -3.94 1.59
N PHE A 122 -5.18 -4.90 2.50
CA PHE A 122 -6.31 -5.21 3.38
C PHE A 122 -6.69 -3.99 4.22
N ASN A 123 -5.70 -3.38 4.89
CA ASN A 123 -5.91 -2.19 5.72
C ASN A 123 -6.48 -1.02 4.92
N MET A 124 -6.12 -0.91 3.64
CA MET A 124 -6.62 0.14 2.74
C MET A 124 -8.13 -0.01 2.48
N HIS A 125 -8.67 -1.23 2.60
CA HIS A 125 -10.08 -1.52 2.36
C HIS A 125 -10.90 -1.68 3.65
N ASP A 126 -10.31 -2.20 4.72
CA ASP A 126 -10.87 -2.25 6.07
C ASP A 126 -10.76 -0.83 6.66
N THR A 127 -11.73 0.04 6.35
CA THR A 127 -11.65 1.49 6.64
C THR A 127 -12.06 1.85 8.07
N ASP A 128 -12.88 1.03 8.71
CA ASP A 128 -13.29 1.25 10.10
C ASP A 128 -12.43 0.47 11.11
N ASN A 129 -11.49 -0.34 10.62
CA ASN A 129 -10.52 -1.10 11.42
C ASN A 129 -11.16 -2.17 12.30
N ASP A 130 -12.23 -2.79 11.83
CA ASP A 130 -12.90 -3.87 12.58
C ASP A 130 -12.27 -5.25 12.33
N GLY A 131 -11.33 -5.34 11.37
CA GLY A 131 -10.62 -6.56 11.01
C GLY A 131 -11.29 -7.36 9.90
N THR A 132 -12.32 -6.79 9.28
CA THR A 132 -12.99 -7.40 8.12
C THR A 132 -13.18 -6.35 7.02
N ILE A 133 -13.21 -6.80 5.77
CA ILE A 133 -13.68 -5.94 4.67
C ILE A 133 -15.15 -6.27 4.50
N THR A 134 -16.01 -5.41 5.01
CA THR A 134 -17.46 -5.59 4.97
C THR A 134 -18.01 -5.45 3.55
N LEU A 135 -19.23 -5.91 3.31
CA LEU A 135 -19.91 -5.72 2.02
C LEU A 135 -20.03 -4.23 1.65
N VAL A 136 -20.27 -3.38 2.65
CA VAL A 136 -20.39 -1.92 2.44
C VAL A 136 -19.07 -1.33 1.92
N GLU A 137 -17.96 -1.71 2.55
CA GLU A 137 -16.62 -1.26 2.14
C GLU A 137 -16.26 -1.80 0.76
N TYR A 138 -16.54 -3.08 0.52
CA TYR A 138 -16.25 -3.71 -0.76
C TYR A 138 -17.07 -3.06 -1.89
N ARG A 139 -18.36 -2.79 -1.67
CA ARG A 139 -19.21 -2.05 -2.63
C ARG A 139 -18.60 -0.70 -2.99
N LYS A 140 -18.16 0.05 -1.98
CA LYS A 140 -17.54 1.36 -2.18
C LYS A 140 -16.31 1.28 -3.10
N VAL A 141 -15.44 0.29 -2.86
CA VAL A 141 -14.25 0.06 -3.70
C VAL A 141 -14.65 -0.27 -5.15
N VAL A 142 -15.60 -1.19 -5.33
CA VAL A 142 -16.06 -1.60 -6.66
C VAL A 142 -16.71 -0.41 -7.39
N GLU A 143 -17.55 0.37 -6.70
CA GLU A 143 -18.16 1.57 -7.27
C GLU A 143 -17.11 2.58 -7.74
N GLU A 144 -16.10 2.83 -6.92
CA GLU A 144 -15.00 3.76 -7.25
C GLU A 144 -14.17 3.27 -8.44
N LEU A 145 -13.84 1.97 -8.46
CA LEU A 145 -13.07 1.37 -9.56
C LEU A 145 -13.85 1.43 -10.89
N LEU A 146 -15.16 1.20 -10.85
CA LEU A 146 -16.00 1.16 -12.05
C LEU A 146 -16.54 2.53 -12.45
N SER A 147 -16.51 3.53 -11.57
CA SER A 147 -17.08 4.87 -11.83
C SER A 147 -16.48 5.56 -13.05
N LYS A 148 -15.24 5.27 -13.37
CA LYS A 148 -14.52 5.91 -14.50
C LYS A 148 -14.66 5.14 -15.81
N SER A 149 -15.24 3.95 -15.81
CA SER A 149 -15.47 3.20 -17.04
C SER A 149 -16.59 3.83 -17.90
N GLY A 150 -17.48 4.60 -17.27
CA GLY A 150 -18.57 5.31 -17.96
C GLY A 150 -19.73 4.42 -18.42
N ASP A 151 -19.49 3.12 -18.54
CA ASP A 151 -20.45 2.17 -19.11
C ASP A 151 -21.21 1.38 -18.05
N ILE A 152 -20.76 1.44 -16.79
CA ILE A 152 -21.32 0.65 -15.69
C ILE A 152 -21.97 1.59 -14.68
N GLY A 153 -23.29 1.50 -14.58
CA GLY A 153 -24.04 2.29 -13.60
C GLY A 153 -23.85 1.78 -12.17
N GLN A 154 -24.18 2.62 -11.21
CA GLN A 154 -24.02 2.36 -9.78
C GLN A 154 -24.71 1.06 -9.34
N GLU A 155 -25.92 0.81 -9.84
CA GLU A 155 -26.69 -0.41 -9.49
C GLU A 155 -26.00 -1.68 -10.00
N ALA A 156 -25.38 -1.61 -11.20
CA ALA A 156 -24.62 -2.73 -11.74
C ALA A 156 -23.33 -2.95 -10.94
N ALA A 157 -22.66 -1.89 -10.51
CA ALA A 157 -21.45 -1.98 -9.66
C ALA A 157 -21.80 -2.64 -8.32
N LYS A 158 -22.91 -2.28 -7.71
CA LYS A 158 -23.40 -2.91 -6.47
C LYS A 158 -23.68 -4.40 -6.70
N ALA A 159 -24.40 -4.75 -7.77
CA ALA A 159 -24.70 -6.14 -8.09
C ALA A 159 -23.43 -6.98 -8.30
N ILE A 160 -22.41 -6.41 -8.94
CA ILE A 160 -21.10 -7.05 -9.11
C ILE A 160 -20.45 -7.30 -7.75
N ALA A 161 -20.46 -6.30 -6.87
CA ALA A 161 -19.86 -6.42 -5.52
C ALA A 161 -20.61 -7.48 -4.68
N ASP A 162 -21.95 -7.48 -4.74
CA ASP A 162 -22.77 -8.44 -3.99
C ASP A 162 -22.53 -9.87 -4.47
N ALA A 163 -22.49 -10.08 -5.78
CA ALA A 163 -22.21 -11.39 -6.38
C ALA A 163 -20.82 -11.91 -5.99
N ALA A 164 -19.79 -11.03 -6.06
CA ALA A 164 -18.44 -11.38 -5.70
C ALA A 164 -18.32 -11.73 -4.21
N MET A 165 -18.97 -10.96 -3.33
CA MET A 165 -18.96 -11.22 -1.89
C MET A 165 -19.66 -12.55 -1.57
N LEU A 166 -20.77 -12.85 -2.25
CA LEU A 166 -21.50 -14.10 -2.09
C LEU A 166 -20.63 -15.29 -2.53
N GLU A 167 -19.87 -15.15 -3.62
CA GLU A 167 -18.94 -16.17 -4.09
C GLU A 167 -17.84 -16.42 -3.06
N VAL A 168 -17.29 -15.36 -2.47
CA VAL A 168 -16.29 -15.45 -1.40
C VAL A 168 -16.88 -16.18 -0.18
N ALA A 169 -18.08 -15.81 0.23
CA ALA A 169 -18.77 -16.42 1.37
C ALA A 169 -18.98 -17.93 1.13
N SER A 170 -19.49 -18.31 -0.03
CA SER A 170 -19.76 -19.73 -0.37
C SER A 170 -18.48 -20.58 -0.43
N THR A 171 -17.34 -19.96 -0.76
CA THR A 171 -16.05 -20.66 -0.84
C THR A 171 -15.41 -20.84 0.54
N ASN A 172 -15.54 -19.84 1.41
CA ASN A 172 -14.82 -19.79 2.69
C ASN A 172 -15.68 -20.27 3.89
N VAL A 173 -17.00 -20.32 3.71
CA VAL A 173 -17.95 -20.80 4.74
C VAL A 173 -18.84 -21.90 4.13
N PRO A 174 -18.31 -23.12 3.96
CA PRO A 174 -19.02 -24.17 3.24
C PRO A 174 -20.34 -24.62 3.88
N ASP A 175 -20.49 -24.44 5.18
CA ASP A 175 -21.68 -24.83 5.93
C ASP A 175 -22.63 -23.65 6.22
N MET A 176 -22.46 -22.52 5.51
CA MET A 176 -23.30 -21.33 5.70
C MET A 176 -24.73 -21.62 5.26
N ALA A 177 -25.69 -21.44 6.19
CA ALA A 177 -27.09 -21.57 5.88
C ALA A 177 -27.57 -20.40 5.00
N PRO A 178 -28.66 -20.56 4.22
CA PRO A 178 -29.16 -19.51 3.36
C PRO A 178 -29.50 -18.19 4.07
N ASP A 179 -29.79 -18.27 5.36
CA ASP A 179 -30.16 -17.10 6.19
C ASP A 179 -28.96 -16.56 7.00
N ASP A 180 -27.78 -17.20 6.91
CA ASP A 180 -26.59 -16.76 7.64
C ASP A 180 -26.04 -15.47 7.04
N PHE A 181 -25.61 -14.57 7.90
CA PHE A 181 -25.03 -13.29 7.52
C PHE A 181 -23.51 -13.43 7.43
N TYR A 182 -22.96 -13.14 6.26
CA TYR A 182 -21.52 -13.09 6.05
C TYR A 182 -21.02 -11.69 6.44
N GLU A 183 -20.34 -11.60 7.57
CA GLU A 183 -19.89 -10.31 8.15
C GLU A 183 -18.89 -9.58 7.24
N GLY A 184 -18.05 -10.32 6.55
CA GLY A 184 -17.07 -9.73 5.65
C GLY A 184 -15.86 -10.62 5.41
N ILE A 185 -14.94 -10.13 4.59
CA ILE A 185 -13.71 -10.83 4.23
C ILE A 185 -12.68 -10.59 5.34
N THR A 186 -12.31 -11.64 6.07
CA THR A 186 -11.20 -11.56 7.04
C THR A 186 -9.87 -11.52 6.30
N PHE A 187 -8.79 -11.20 6.99
CA PHE A 187 -7.45 -11.19 6.39
C PHE A 187 -7.07 -12.58 5.85
N GLU A 188 -7.42 -13.64 6.55
CA GLU A 188 -7.15 -15.02 6.12
C GLU A 188 -7.88 -15.34 4.81
N HIS A 189 -9.14 -14.94 4.70
CA HIS A 189 -9.92 -15.08 3.45
C HIS A 189 -9.28 -14.27 2.32
N PHE A 190 -8.85 -13.05 2.62
CA PHE A 190 -8.19 -12.15 1.66
C PHE A 190 -6.89 -12.79 1.12
N GLU A 191 -6.08 -13.39 2.01
CA GLU A 191 -4.86 -14.13 1.61
C GLU A 191 -5.20 -15.29 0.66
N GLN A 192 -6.26 -16.05 0.97
CA GLN A 192 -6.70 -17.19 0.14
C GLN A 192 -7.18 -16.73 -1.24
N ILE A 193 -8.01 -15.69 -1.29
CA ILE A 193 -8.54 -15.13 -2.55
C ILE A 193 -7.40 -14.71 -3.47
N LEU A 194 -6.34 -14.12 -2.93
CA LEU A 194 -5.23 -13.57 -3.70
C LEU A 194 -4.04 -14.53 -3.83
N LYS A 195 -4.20 -15.80 -3.41
CA LYS A 195 -3.11 -16.80 -3.37
C LYS A 195 -2.41 -17.00 -4.72
N GLY A 196 -3.16 -16.92 -5.81
CA GLY A 196 -2.62 -17.10 -7.17
C GLY A 196 -1.92 -15.86 -7.76
N LEU A 197 -1.93 -14.73 -7.05
CA LEU A 197 -1.32 -13.49 -7.53
C LEU A 197 0.06 -13.28 -6.89
N GLU A 198 1.05 -12.98 -7.72
CA GLU A 198 2.43 -12.68 -7.29
C GLU A 198 2.50 -11.24 -6.75
N MET A 199 1.80 -10.97 -5.64
CA MET A 199 1.69 -9.62 -5.07
C MET A 199 3.07 -9.04 -4.69
N GLU A 200 3.99 -9.90 -4.24
CA GLU A 200 5.35 -9.49 -3.87
C GLU A 200 6.11 -8.88 -5.04
N SER A 201 5.79 -9.30 -6.28
CA SER A 201 6.42 -8.81 -7.51
C SER A 201 5.59 -7.74 -8.22
N ARG A 202 4.26 -7.83 -8.14
CA ARG A 202 3.34 -6.98 -8.92
C ARG A 202 2.99 -5.67 -8.22
N MET A 203 3.01 -5.64 -6.90
CA MET A 203 2.66 -4.43 -6.14
C MET A 203 3.81 -3.43 -6.20
N HIS A 204 3.63 -2.40 -7.01
CA HIS A 204 4.60 -1.31 -7.17
C HIS A 204 3.86 0.01 -7.38
N ILE A 205 4.53 1.11 -7.14
CA ILE A 205 3.96 2.45 -7.26
C ILE A 205 4.83 3.32 -8.18
N ARG A 206 4.18 4.16 -8.95
CA ARG A 206 4.80 5.23 -9.75
C ARG A 206 4.14 6.55 -9.41
N PHE A 207 4.90 7.46 -8.83
CA PHE A 207 4.47 8.84 -8.67
C PHE A 207 5.69 9.75 -8.59
N LEU A 208 5.58 10.92 -9.15
CA LEU A 208 6.68 11.91 -9.23
C LEU A 208 7.99 11.27 -9.74
N ASP A 209 7.87 10.45 -10.79
CA ASP A 209 8.99 9.72 -11.40
C ASP A 209 9.69 8.70 -10.45
N VAL A 210 9.13 8.46 -9.27
CA VAL A 210 9.55 7.35 -8.41
C VAL A 210 8.87 6.09 -8.92
N ASN A 211 9.66 5.13 -9.36
CA ASN A 211 9.19 3.84 -9.87
C ASN A 211 9.88 2.74 -9.08
N THR A 212 9.12 2.06 -8.24
CA THR A 212 9.67 1.01 -7.36
C THR A 212 10.17 -0.20 -8.14
N THR A 213 9.68 -0.43 -9.37
CA THR A 213 10.18 -1.54 -10.22
C THR A 213 11.60 -1.29 -10.73
N THR A 214 12.03 -0.03 -10.82
CA THR A 214 13.39 0.32 -11.27
C THR A 214 14.36 0.49 -10.10
N MET A 215 13.89 0.32 -8.88
CA MET A 215 14.71 0.32 -7.67
C MET A 215 15.49 -1.00 -7.58
N ARG A 216 16.39 -1.23 -8.52
CA ARG A 216 17.28 -2.40 -8.51
C ARG A 216 18.46 -2.13 -7.59
N CYS A 217 18.87 -3.13 -6.84
CA CYS A 217 20.18 -3.14 -6.20
C CYS A 217 21.24 -2.95 -7.28
N GLY A 218 21.90 -1.81 -7.25
CA GLY A 218 22.97 -1.55 -8.19
C GLY A 218 24.08 -2.58 -8.03
N LYS A 219 24.37 -3.32 -9.11
CA LYS A 219 25.65 -4.02 -9.18
C LYS A 219 26.71 -2.94 -9.22
N SER A 220 27.55 -2.89 -8.21
CA SER A 220 28.80 -2.17 -8.27
C SER A 220 29.64 -2.88 -9.32
N THR A 221 29.67 -2.36 -10.53
CA THR A 221 30.68 -2.77 -11.51
C THR A 221 31.99 -2.13 -11.11
N SER A 222 32.93 -2.94 -10.72
CA SER A 222 34.33 -2.58 -10.52
C SER A 222 34.91 -1.91 -11.77
#